data_80f3e30ec4bb17f15f720d2a746d6be1
#
_entry.id   80f3e30ec4bb17f15f720d2a746d6be1
#
_cell.length_a   1.000
_cell.length_b   1.000
_cell.length_c   1.000
_cell.angle_alpha   90.00
_cell.angle_beta   90.00
_cell.angle_gamma   90.00
#
_symmetry.space_group_name_H-M   'P 1'
#
loop_
_entity.id
_entity.type
_entity.pdbx_description
1 polymer ?
#
loop_
_entity_poly.entity_id
_entity_poly.type
_entity_poly.pdbx_seq_one_letter_code
_entity_poly.pdbx_strand_id
1 'polypeptide(L)'
;RSVSRGLGDVYKRQKKNCLNSGLSSETIQKINFADNLDKVFNREIDVFIEATGNPIAGTLHAKKIIESKKHVIMVNVEADVLCGKYLSDLAKKNNVICSMAYGDQPSLILEQIEWAKLNGFEVICAGKGTKYHPSFEYSTPETVWGHYGLTKERAENESGMNPKMFNSFLCGDKSSIEMCAVSNATDLKCPNSGLTYPPIGVYDIAKKLIPKSEGGLLDYSGQVEVISSIDLDKKDIPNDLRWGVYIVIKAQNEY
;
A
#
# COMPACT_ATOMS: atom_id res chain seq x y z
N ARG A 1 9.47 14.42 27.88
CA ARG A 1 10.96 14.27 27.80
C ARG A 1 11.25 13.39 26.60
N SER A 2 11.64 13.98 25.46
CA SER A 2 12.23 13.25 24.34
C SER A 2 13.62 12.78 24.80
N VAL A 3 13.75 11.49 25.05
CA VAL A 3 15.06 10.90 25.23
C VAL A 3 15.73 10.90 23.85
N SER A 4 16.69 11.78 23.64
CA SER A 4 17.58 11.73 22.48
C SER A 4 18.38 10.42 22.62
N ARG A 5 17.93 9.39 21.91
CA ARG A 5 18.70 8.15 21.80
C ARG A 5 19.95 8.48 20.99
N GLY A 6 21.13 8.26 21.58
CA GLY A 6 22.41 8.57 20.94
C GLY A 6 22.56 7.81 19.61
N LEU A 7 23.24 8.42 18.66
CA LEU A 7 23.52 7.88 17.29
C LEU A 7 24.08 6.44 17.32
N GLY A 8 24.87 6.10 18.35
CA GLY A 8 25.40 4.75 18.56
C GLY A 8 24.34 3.67 18.78
N ASP A 9 23.20 4.03 19.40
CA ASP A 9 22.12 3.08 19.69
C ASP A 9 21.29 2.79 18.43
N VAL A 10 21.09 3.79 17.56
CA VAL A 10 20.42 3.61 16.26
C VAL A 10 21.22 2.66 15.38
N TYR A 11 22.51 2.89 15.25
CA TYR A 11 23.43 2.05 14.47
C TYR A 11 23.46 0.59 14.95
N LYS A 12 23.62 0.38 16.27
CA LYS A 12 23.57 -0.96 16.87
C LYS A 12 22.26 -1.67 16.62
N ARG A 13 21.14 -0.94 16.73
CA ARG A 13 19.80 -1.48 16.46
C ARG A 13 19.62 -1.87 14.99
N GLN A 14 20.07 -1.03 14.05
CA GLN A 14 20.00 -1.33 12.62
C GLN A 14 20.80 -2.60 12.30
N LYS A 15 22.04 -2.73 12.78
CA LYS A 15 22.83 -3.96 12.60
C LYS A 15 22.16 -5.19 13.20
N LYS A 16 21.61 -5.07 14.42
CA LYS A 16 20.88 -6.16 15.06
C LYS A 16 19.66 -6.58 14.24
N ASN A 17 18.91 -5.62 13.70
CA ASN A 17 17.76 -5.92 12.85
C ASN A 17 18.18 -6.65 11.57
N CYS A 18 19.29 -6.26 10.94
CA CYS A 18 19.83 -6.95 9.77
C CYS A 18 20.20 -8.42 10.09
N LEU A 19 20.84 -8.66 11.24
CA LEU A 19 21.17 -10.03 11.71
C LEU A 19 19.88 -10.84 11.96
N ASN A 20 18.91 -10.26 12.65
CA ASN A 20 17.62 -10.91 12.93
C ASN A 20 16.83 -11.24 11.64
N SER A 21 17.04 -10.47 10.57
CA SER A 21 16.46 -10.73 9.24
C SER A 21 17.22 -11.77 8.43
N GLY A 22 18.21 -12.45 9.01
CA GLY A 22 18.95 -13.53 8.37
C GLY A 22 20.11 -13.08 7.47
N LEU A 23 20.49 -11.79 7.48
CA LEU A 23 21.65 -11.32 6.74
C LEU A 23 22.95 -11.81 7.38
N SER A 24 23.88 -12.30 6.57
CA SER A 24 25.20 -12.73 7.05
C SER A 24 26.03 -11.56 7.59
N SER A 25 26.91 -11.82 8.53
CA SER A 25 27.84 -10.81 9.05
C SER A 25 28.71 -10.19 7.93
N GLU A 26 29.08 -10.98 6.92
CA GLU A 26 29.83 -10.50 5.76
C GLU A 26 29.01 -9.50 4.93
N THR A 27 27.74 -9.80 4.68
CA THR A 27 26.83 -8.88 3.99
C THR A 27 26.65 -7.59 4.78
N ILE A 28 26.47 -7.68 6.10
CA ILE A 28 26.28 -6.49 6.97
C ILE A 28 27.51 -5.59 6.97
N GLN A 29 28.73 -6.14 6.86
CA GLN A 29 29.95 -5.33 6.76
C GLN A 29 30.00 -4.47 5.48
N LYS A 30 29.30 -4.88 4.41
CA LYS A 30 29.19 -4.13 3.15
C LYS A 30 28.09 -3.04 3.21
N ILE A 31 27.23 -3.05 4.22
CA ILE A 31 26.16 -2.06 4.40
C ILE A 31 26.72 -0.81 5.07
N ASN A 32 26.52 0.32 4.43
CA ASN A 32 26.84 1.63 5.00
C ASN A 32 25.60 2.20 5.71
N PHE A 33 25.70 2.36 7.01
CA PHE A 33 24.66 2.98 7.81
C PHE A 33 24.91 4.48 7.94
N ALA A 34 23.88 5.29 7.74
CA ALA A 34 23.92 6.74 7.93
C ALA A 34 22.84 7.19 8.92
N ASP A 35 23.11 8.24 9.63
CA ASP A 35 22.23 8.83 10.66
C ASP A 35 21.33 9.93 10.10
N ASN A 36 21.64 10.44 8.91
CA ASN A 36 20.83 11.39 8.19
C ASN A 36 21.04 11.27 6.67
N LEU A 37 20.10 11.84 5.93
CA LEU A 37 20.08 11.78 4.46
C LEU A 37 21.24 12.56 3.84
N ASP A 38 21.70 13.66 4.44
CA ASP A 38 22.78 14.50 3.88
C ASP A 38 24.09 13.74 3.74
N LYS A 39 24.40 12.86 4.67
CA LYS A 39 25.60 12.01 4.59
C LYS A 39 25.55 10.99 3.46
N VAL A 40 24.36 10.71 2.94
CA VAL A 40 24.15 9.75 1.84
C VAL A 40 24.32 10.42 0.49
N PHE A 41 23.94 11.69 0.34
CA PHE A 41 24.01 12.41 -0.95
C PHE A 41 25.42 12.61 -1.50
N ASN A 42 26.44 12.56 -0.64
CA ASN A 42 27.83 12.68 -1.06
C ASN A 42 28.38 11.39 -1.70
N ARG A 43 27.54 10.36 -1.91
CA ARG A 43 27.90 9.08 -2.50
C ARG A 43 27.34 8.95 -3.91
N GLU A 44 27.97 8.11 -4.72
CA GLU A 44 27.43 7.70 -6.02
C GLU A 44 26.24 6.75 -5.81
N ILE A 45 25.05 7.32 -5.70
CA ILE A 45 23.79 6.58 -5.57
C ILE A 45 22.87 7.08 -6.67
N ASP A 46 22.34 6.18 -7.46
CA ASP A 46 21.42 6.48 -8.55
C ASP A 46 19.96 6.41 -8.12
N VAL A 47 19.63 5.47 -7.23
CA VAL A 47 18.25 5.15 -6.82
C VAL A 47 18.14 5.10 -5.31
N PHE A 48 17.13 5.79 -4.79
CA PHE A 48 16.73 5.74 -3.38
C PHE A 48 15.41 4.98 -3.24
N ILE A 49 15.27 4.27 -2.12
CA ILE A 49 14.00 3.63 -1.71
C ILE A 49 13.54 4.36 -0.45
N GLU A 50 12.38 5.01 -0.52
CA GLU A 50 11.72 5.64 0.62
C GLU A 50 10.75 4.66 1.28
N ALA A 51 11.05 4.22 2.48
CA ALA A 51 10.30 3.21 3.21
C ALA A 51 10.13 3.54 4.71
N THR A 52 10.04 4.82 5.05
CA THR A 52 9.93 5.24 6.46
C THR A 52 8.55 5.00 7.06
N GLY A 53 7.50 4.89 6.23
CA GLY A 53 6.11 4.79 6.68
C GLY A 53 5.58 6.06 7.37
N ASN A 54 6.32 7.15 7.29
CA ASN A 54 5.89 8.46 7.81
C ASN A 54 5.62 9.40 6.63
N PRO A 55 4.38 9.89 6.42
CA PRO A 55 4.02 10.67 5.24
C PRO A 55 4.79 11.99 5.13
N ILE A 56 5.04 12.68 6.25
CA ILE A 56 5.76 13.95 6.25
C ILE A 56 7.25 13.73 5.95
N ALA A 57 7.90 12.80 6.66
CA ALA A 57 9.30 12.48 6.44
C ALA A 57 9.51 11.96 5.01
N GLY A 58 8.66 11.04 4.54
CA GLY A 58 8.73 10.48 3.20
C GLY A 58 8.61 11.53 2.11
N THR A 59 7.68 12.48 2.24
CA THR A 59 7.53 13.61 1.30
C THR A 59 8.78 14.49 1.27
N LEU A 60 9.34 14.84 2.44
CA LEU A 60 10.54 15.66 2.52
C LEU A 60 11.78 14.95 1.96
N HIS A 61 11.92 13.65 2.24
CA HIS A 61 12.99 12.83 1.67
C HIS A 61 12.88 12.74 0.15
N ALA A 62 11.71 12.36 -0.37
CA ALA A 62 11.48 12.24 -1.80
C ALA A 62 11.75 13.57 -2.53
N LYS A 63 11.24 14.70 -2.01
CA LYS A 63 11.50 16.02 -2.55
C LYS A 63 13.00 16.29 -2.66
N LYS A 64 13.76 16.09 -1.57
CA LYS A 64 15.20 16.33 -1.52
C LYS A 64 15.98 15.44 -2.49
N ILE A 65 15.59 14.15 -2.60
CA ILE A 65 16.18 13.18 -3.52
C ILE A 65 15.98 13.66 -4.97
N ILE A 66 14.75 14.03 -5.33
CA ILE A 66 14.41 14.52 -6.69
C ILE A 66 15.16 15.82 -7.03
N GLU A 67 15.20 16.78 -6.11
CA GLU A 67 15.94 18.04 -6.29
C GLU A 67 17.45 17.80 -6.44
N SER A 68 17.98 16.73 -5.89
CA SER A 68 19.36 16.28 -6.07
C SER A 68 19.57 15.47 -7.37
N LYS A 69 18.57 15.42 -8.26
CA LYS A 69 18.59 14.70 -9.55
C LYS A 69 18.85 13.20 -9.39
N LYS A 70 18.23 12.58 -8.39
CA LYS A 70 18.31 11.16 -8.11
C LYS A 70 16.91 10.53 -8.24
N HIS A 71 16.88 9.23 -8.62
CA HIS A 71 15.63 8.47 -8.71
C HIS A 71 15.13 8.07 -7.32
N VAL A 72 13.81 8.01 -7.14
CA VAL A 72 13.19 7.56 -5.89
C VAL A 72 12.05 6.56 -6.14
N ILE A 73 12.05 5.48 -5.37
CA ILE A 73 10.98 4.48 -5.32
C ILE A 73 10.28 4.66 -3.98
N MET A 74 8.96 4.91 -4.04
CA MET A 74 8.11 5.15 -2.88
C MET A 74 7.47 3.83 -2.41
N VAL A 75 8.00 3.24 -1.33
CA VAL A 75 7.31 2.18 -0.59
C VAL A 75 6.29 2.79 0.39
N ASN A 76 6.48 4.05 0.73
CA ASN A 76 5.64 4.84 1.62
C ASN A 76 4.41 5.38 0.87
N VAL A 77 3.38 4.56 0.77
CA VAL A 77 2.13 4.90 0.07
C VAL A 77 1.44 6.10 0.70
N GLU A 78 1.56 6.28 2.01
CA GLU A 78 1.00 7.40 2.76
C GLU A 78 1.57 8.75 2.28
N ALA A 79 2.88 8.80 1.99
CA ALA A 79 3.53 9.99 1.43
C ALA A 79 3.12 10.21 -0.04
N ASP A 80 2.97 9.13 -0.80
CA ASP A 80 2.53 9.20 -2.19
C ASP A 80 1.10 9.74 -2.31
N VAL A 81 0.16 9.23 -1.51
CA VAL A 81 -1.22 9.74 -1.46
C VAL A 81 -1.27 11.22 -1.09
N LEU A 82 -0.43 11.65 -0.15
CA LEU A 82 -0.39 13.04 0.33
C LEU A 82 0.16 14.01 -0.73
N CYS A 83 1.26 13.66 -1.38
CA CYS A 83 2.04 14.55 -2.24
C CYS A 83 2.49 13.93 -3.57
N GLY A 84 2.03 12.75 -3.95
CA GLY A 84 2.53 12.00 -5.13
C GLY A 84 2.44 12.80 -6.42
N LYS A 85 1.33 13.49 -6.67
CA LYS A 85 1.19 14.36 -7.86
C LYS A 85 2.26 15.44 -7.91
N TYR A 86 2.52 16.13 -6.80
CA TYR A 86 3.56 17.13 -6.70
C TYR A 86 4.95 16.52 -6.92
N LEU A 87 5.24 15.39 -6.29
CA LEU A 87 6.52 14.68 -6.43
C LEU A 87 6.75 14.19 -7.86
N SER A 88 5.71 13.67 -8.52
CA SER A 88 5.75 13.25 -9.92
C SER A 88 6.07 14.43 -10.86
N ASP A 89 5.40 15.56 -10.68
CA ASP A 89 5.65 16.75 -11.49
C ASP A 89 7.05 17.32 -11.24
N LEU A 90 7.53 17.30 -10.01
CA LEU A 90 8.88 17.69 -9.64
C LEU A 90 9.93 16.76 -10.27
N ALA A 91 9.67 15.44 -10.26
CA ALA A 91 10.55 14.45 -10.87
C ALA A 91 10.68 14.65 -12.39
N LYS A 92 9.55 14.89 -13.09
CA LYS A 92 9.55 15.23 -14.52
C LYS A 92 10.40 16.46 -14.81
N LYS A 93 10.27 17.54 -14.02
CA LYS A 93 11.07 18.78 -14.18
C LYS A 93 12.56 18.53 -13.97
N ASN A 94 12.95 17.60 -13.12
CA ASN A 94 14.35 17.25 -12.83
C ASN A 94 14.88 16.12 -13.71
N ASN A 95 14.08 15.58 -14.62
CA ASN A 95 14.41 14.44 -15.49
C ASN A 95 14.84 13.19 -14.70
N VAL A 96 14.13 12.90 -13.63
CA VAL A 96 14.32 11.70 -12.80
C VAL A 96 13.00 10.95 -12.62
N ILE A 97 13.08 9.71 -12.14
CA ILE A 97 11.92 8.85 -11.88
C ILE A 97 11.53 8.96 -10.41
N CYS A 98 10.25 9.20 -10.17
CA CYS A 98 9.57 8.99 -8.90
C CYS A 98 8.43 8.01 -9.17
N SER A 99 8.49 6.81 -8.59
CA SER A 99 7.48 5.78 -8.81
C SER A 99 7.08 5.09 -7.52
N MET A 100 5.88 4.50 -7.50
CA MET A 100 5.51 3.53 -6.48
C MET A 100 6.42 2.31 -6.56
N ALA A 101 6.58 1.60 -5.44
CA ALA A 101 7.30 0.33 -5.39
C ALA A 101 6.50 -0.75 -6.12
N TYR A 102 7.13 -1.42 -7.08
CA TYR A 102 6.51 -2.54 -7.77
C TYR A 102 6.34 -3.73 -6.80
N GLY A 103 5.17 -4.38 -6.89
CA GLY A 103 4.75 -5.46 -5.99
C GLY A 103 3.85 -5.02 -4.86
N ASP A 104 3.72 -3.73 -4.57
CA ASP A 104 2.66 -3.20 -3.72
C ASP A 104 1.32 -3.15 -4.47
N GLN A 105 0.22 -3.29 -3.75
CA GLN A 105 -1.11 -3.46 -4.35
C GLN A 105 -1.51 -2.31 -5.28
N PRO A 106 -1.30 -1.02 -4.96
CA PRO A 106 -1.59 0.06 -5.90
C PRO A 106 -0.83 -0.09 -7.22
N SER A 107 0.46 -0.42 -7.20
CA SER A 107 1.26 -0.55 -8.43
C SER A 107 0.81 -1.74 -9.29
N LEU A 108 0.41 -2.86 -8.67
CA LEU A 108 -0.14 -4.02 -9.38
C LEU A 108 -1.50 -3.71 -10.01
N ILE A 109 -2.34 -2.91 -9.35
CA ILE A 109 -3.62 -2.45 -9.92
C ILE A 109 -3.36 -1.53 -11.11
N LEU A 110 -2.41 -0.60 -11.00
CA LEU A 110 -2.04 0.32 -12.08
C LEU A 110 -1.55 -0.43 -13.32
N GLU A 111 -0.72 -1.45 -13.15
CA GLU A 111 -0.25 -2.30 -14.26
C GLU A 111 -1.42 -2.96 -15.00
N GLN A 112 -2.39 -3.51 -14.26
CA GLN A 112 -3.59 -4.12 -14.86
C GLN A 112 -4.47 -3.07 -15.58
N ILE A 113 -4.62 -1.88 -15.02
CA ILE A 113 -5.37 -0.78 -15.63
C ILE A 113 -4.69 -0.32 -16.94
N GLU A 114 -3.38 -0.16 -16.93
CA GLU A 114 -2.62 0.20 -18.13
C GLU A 114 -2.76 -0.88 -19.22
N TRP A 115 -2.62 -2.15 -18.84
CA TRP A 115 -2.84 -3.26 -19.74
C TRP A 115 -4.26 -3.23 -20.36
N ALA A 116 -5.28 -3.00 -19.55
CA ALA A 116 -6.65 -2.94 -20.03
C ALA A 116 -6.87 -1.79 -21.02
N LYS A 117 -6.39 -0.59 -20.68
CA LYS A 117 -6.48 0.59 -21.55
C LYS A 117 -5.73 0.41 -22.86
N LEU A 118 -4.54 -0.18 -22.85
CA LEU A 118 -3.74 -0.45 -24.07
C LEU A 118 -4.43 -1.45 -25.00
N ASN A 119 -5.25 -2.36 -24.44
CA ASN A 119 -6.03 -3.33 -25.21
C ASN A 119 -7.44 -2.85 -25.56
N GLY A 120 -7.77 -1.59 -25.28
CA GLY A 120 -9.07 -0.98 -25.64
C GLY A 120 -10.23 -1.39 -24.73
N PHE A 121 -9.95 -1.92 -23.53
CA PHE A 121 -10.99 -2.21 -22.56
C PHE A 121 -11.33 -0.99 -21.69
N GLU A 122 -12.60 -0.82 -21.37
CA GLU A 122 -13.05 0.11 -20.34
C GLU A 122 -12.86 -0.52 -18.96
N VAL A 123 -12.26 0.22 -18.02
CA VAL A 123 -12.13 -0.24 -16.63
C VAL A 123 -13.34 0.26 -15.84
N ILE A 124 -14.20 -0.67 -15.43
CA ILE A 124 -15.42 -0.40 -14.67
C ILE A 124 -15.14 -0.23 -13.18
N CYS A 125 -14.26 -1.09 -12.65
CA CYS A 125 -13.85 -1.07 -11.25
C CYS A 125 -12.42 -1.58 -11.12
N ALA A 126 -11.71 -1.09 -10.13
CA ALA A 126 -10.43 -1.65 -9.74
C ALA A 126 -10.29 -1.66 -8.22
N GLY A 127 -9.55 -2.63 -7.68
CA GLY A 127 -9.37 -2.68 -6.25
C GLY A 127 -8.66 -3.92 -5.75
N LYS A 128 -8.91 -4.22 -4.50
CA LYS A 128 -8.25 -5.32 -3.77
C LYS A 128 -9.23 -6.05 -2.87
N GLY A 129 -8.81 -7.23 -2.42
CA GLY A 129 -9.46 -7.92 -1.32
C GLY A 129 -8.76 -7.66 0.02
N THR A 130 -9.52 -7.76 1.10
CA THR A 130 -9.01 -7.69 2.46
C THR A 130 -9.91 -8.47 3.42
N LYS A 131 -9.43 -8.75 4.62
CA LYS A 131 -10.29 -9.22 5.70
C LYS A 131 -10.88 -8.02 6.42
N TYR A 132 -12.15 -7.74 6.20
CA TYR A 132 -12.82 -6.59 6.82
C TYR A 132 -14.20 -6.96 7.35
N HIS A 133 -14.55 -6.36 8.48
CA HIS A 133 -15.88 -6.37 9.06
C HIS A 133 -16.12 -5.02 9.74
N PRO A 134 -17.34 -4.44 9.71
CA PRO A 134 -17.60 -3.12 10.29
C PRO A 134 -17.17 -2.99 11.76
N SER A 135 -17.28 -4.06 12.56
CA SER A 135 -16.79 -4.03 13.95
C SER A 135 -15.28 -3.90 14.10
N PHE A 136 -14.51 -4.08 13.02
CA PHE A 136 -13.05 -3.97 13.06
C PHE A 136 -12.57 -2.52 12.96
N GLU A 137 -13.41 -1.58 12.57
CA GLU A 137 -13.11 -0.14 12.59
C GLU A 137 -12.69 0.36 13.98
N TYR A 138 -13.21 -0.30 15.02
CA TYR A 138 -12.88 0.02 16.41
C TYR A 138 -11.70 -0.80 16.96
N SER A 139 -11.02 -1.57 16.12
CA SER A 139 -9.85 -2.33 16.53
C SER A 139 -8.68 -1.41 16.86
N THR A 140 -7.89 -1.81 17.85
CA THR A 140 -6.68 -1.12 18.26
C THR A 140 -5.47 -2.05 18.17
N PRO A 141 -4.24 -1.54 18.23
CA PRO A 141 -3.05 -2.38 18.28
C PRO A 141 -3.05 -3.40 19.43
N GLU A 142 -3.80 -3.13 20.50
CA GLU A 142 -3.93 -4.03 21.66
C GLU A 142 -4.93 -5.17 21.39
N THR A 143 -5.95 -4.94 20.57
CA THR A 143 -7.04 -5.90 20.31
C THR A 143 -6.88 -6.66 18.98
N VAL A 144 -6.00 -6.21 18.10
CA VAL A 144 -5.85 -6.68 16.72
C VAL A 144 -5.63 -8.20 16.62
N TRP A 145 -4.84 -8.78 17.49
CA TRP A 145 -4.48 -10.20 17.40
C TRP A 145 -5.65 -11.14 17.63
N GLY A 146 -6.60 -10.74 18.48
CA GLY A 146 -7.84 -11.50 18.68
C GLY A 146 -8.65 -11.68 17.40
N HIS A 147 -8.67 -10.68 16.52
CA HIS A 147 -9.36 -10.74 15.22
C HIS A 147 -8.64 -11.65 14.20
N TYR A 148 -7.34 -11.87 14.39
CA TYR A 148 -6.56 -12.82 13.58
C TYR A 148 -6.49 -14.23 14.18
N GLY A 149 -7.06 -14.46 15.37
CA GLY A 149 -6.96 -15.73 16.09
C GLY A 149 -5.54 -16.00 16.61
N LEU A 150 -4.76 -14.95 16.85
CA LEU A 150 -3.38 -15.01 17.34
C LEU A 150 -3.30 -14.53 18.80
N THR A 151 -2.31 -15.03 19.53
CA THR A 151 -1.92 -14.45 20.81
C THR A 151 -0.86 -13.37 20.55
N LYS A 152 -0.79 -12.36 21.43
CA LYS A 152 0.25 -11.32 21.37
C LYS A 152 1.66 -11.92 21.41
N GLU A 153 1.88 -12.93 22.25
CA GLU A 153 3.16 -13.64 22.38
C GLU A 153 3.61 -14.19 21.02
N ARG A 154 2.75 -14.96 20.38
CA ARG A 154 3.06 -15.57 19.08
C ARG A 154 3.27 -14.52 17.98
N ALA A 155 2.44 -13.49 17.94
CA ALA A 155 2.50 -12.48 16.88
C ALA A 155 3.71 -11.55 17.04
N GLU A 156 3.91 -10.96 18.21
CA GLU A 156 4.91 -9.92 18.42
C GLU A 156 6.28 -10.49 18.80
N ASN A 157 6.33 -11.44 19.75
CA ASN A 157 7.61 -11.91 20.29
C ASN A 157 8.24 -13.02 19.44
N GLU A 158 7.45 -13.98 18.96
CA GLU A 158 7.96 -15.08 18.13
C GLU A 158 8.11 -14.69 16.66
N SER A 159 7.12 -13.97 16.11
CA SER A 159 7.06 -13.63 14.68
C SER A 159 7.47 -12.20 14.35
N GLY A 160 7.67 -11.33 15.35
CA GLY A 160 8.10 -9.95 15.16
C GLY A 160 7.08 -9.05 14.42
N MET A 161 5.79 -9.43 14.42
CA MET A 161 4.75 -8.68 13.73
C MET A 161 4.47 -7.34 14.42
N ASN A 162 4.20 -6.31 13.64
CA ASN A 162 3.92 -4.97 14.15
C ASN A 162 2.40 -4.79 14.35
N PRO A 163 1.90 -4.65 15.59
CA PRO A 163 0.46 -4.55 15.85
C PRO A 163 -0.18 -3.31 15.22
N LYS A 164 0.52 -2.18 15.11
CA LYS A 164 0.00 -0.97 14.44
C LYS A 164 -0.24 -1.22 12.95
N MET A 165 0.71 -1.89 12.29
CA MET A 165 0.60 -2.21 10.87
C MET A 165 -0.56 -3.20 10.62
N PHE A 166 -0.65 -4.27 11.40
CA PHE A 166 -1.75 -5.24 11.27
C PHE A 166 -3.11 -4.63 11.61
N ASN A 167 -3.17 -3.71 12.57
CA ASN A 167 -4.40 -2.99 12.87
C ASN A 167 -4.85 -2.12 11.69
N SER A 168 -3.94 -1.41 11.02
CA SER A 168 -4.28 -0.58 9.87
C SER A 168 -4.81 -1.38 8.66
N PHE A 169 -4.41 -2.65 8.53
CA PHE A 169 -5.00 -3.56 7.54
C PHE A 169 -6.44 -3.95 7.91
N LEU A 170 -6.67 -4.20 9.20
CA LEU A 170 -7.92 -4.72 9.71
C LEU A 170 -9.02 -3.66 9.79
N CYS A 171 -8.69 -2.45 10.27
CA CYS A 171 -9.66 -1.36 10.41
C CYS A 171 -10.03 -0.68 9.08
N GLY A 172 -9.38 -1.04 7.98
CA GLY A 172 -9.66 -0.50 6.65
C GLY A 172 -8.83 0.72 6.26
N ASP A 173 -8.10 1.35 7.19
CA ASP A 173 -7.29 2.56 6.92
C ASP A 173 -6.29 2.34 5.79
N LYS A 174 -5.51 1.25 5.85
CA LYS A 174 -4.51 0.95 4.83
C LYS A 174 -5.15 0.72 3.45
N SER A 175 -6.26 0.00 3.40
CA SER A 175 -7.00 -0.24 2.16
C SER A 175 -7.53 1.06 1.56
N SER A 176 -8.03 1.97 2.39
CA SER A 176 -8.51 3.30 1.95
C SER A 176 -7.38 4.15 1.38
N ILE A 177 -6.22 4.16 2.02
CA ILE A 177 -5.01 4.85 1.55
C ILE A 177 -4.57 4.29 0.20
N GLU A 178 -4.52 2.97 0.05
CA GLU A 178 -4.13 2.31 -1.20
C GLU A 178 -5.11 2.59 -2.35
N MET A 179 -6.42 2.62 -2.08
CA MET A 179 -7.40 3.00 -3.11
C MET A 179 -7.32 4.48 -3.48
N CYS A 180 -6.99 5.34 -2.53
CA CYS A 180 -6.72 6.73 -2.80
C CYS A 180 -5.47 6.91 -3.69
N ALA A 181 -4.42 6.11 -3.48
CA ALA A 181 -3.24 6.09 -4.36
C ALA A 181 -3.61 5.68 -5.79
N VAL A 182 -4.44 4.65 -5.96
CA VAL A 182 -4.94 4.23 -7.29
C VAL A 182 -5.76 5.36 -7.94
N SER A 183 -6.68 5.99 -7.21
CA SER A 183 -7.47 7.11 -7.72
C SER A 183 -6.61 8.31 -8.13
N ASN A 184 -5.59 8.65 -7.32
CA ASN A 184 -4.68 9.76 -7.63
C ASN A 184 -3.84 9.52 -8.90
N ALA A 185 -3.56 8.25 -9.21
CA ALA A 185 -2.73 7.86 -10.36
C ALA A 185 -3.53 7.52 -11.62
N THR A 186 -4.86 7.45 -11.54
CA THR A 186 -5.75 7.06 -12.64
C THR A 186 -6.94 8.02 -12.77
N ASP A 187 -7.84 7.72 -13.70
CA ASP A 187 -9.13 8.43 -13.83
C ASP A 187 -10.23 7.81 -12.96
N LEU A 188 -9.93 6.73 -12.20
CA LEU A 188 -10.89 6.09 -11.32
C LEU A 188 -11.17 6.97 -10.10
N LYS A 189 -12.41 6.93 -9.63
CA LYS A 189 -12.87 7.76 -8.50
C LYS A 189 -13.16 6.93 -7.27
N CYS A 190 -12.95 7.50 -6.11
CA CYS A 190 -13.46 6.93 -4.87
C CYS A 190 -14.97 7.04 -4.80
N PRO A 191 -15.70 6.07 -4.19
CA PRO A 191 -17.14 6.17 -3.97
C PRO A 191 -17.52 7.40 -3.15
N ASN A 192 -18.68 8.01 -3.45
CA ASN A 192 -19.13 9.24 -2.77
C ASN A 192 -19.31 9.07 -1.26
N SER A 193 -19.75 7.89 -0.83
CA SER A 193 -20.01 7.54 0.57
C SER A 193 -18.85 6.80 1.26
N GLY A 194 -17.70 6.67 0.58
CA GLY A 194 -16.58 5.86 1.03
C GLY A 194 -16.68 4.40 0.57
N LEU A 195 -15.60 3.65 0.78
CA LEU A 195 -15.52 2.23 0.42
C LEU A 195 -16.55 1.41 1.21
N THR A 196 -17.18 0.45 0.55
CA THR A 196 -18.30 -0.32 1.12
C THR A 196 -17.91 -1.72 1.59
N TYR A 197 -16.75 -2.22 1.18
CA TYR A 197 -16.20 -3.53 1.55
C TYR A 197 -17.21 -4.69 1.36
N PRO A 198 -17.89 -4.81 0.21
CA PRO A 198 -18.89 -5.87 0.04
C PRO A 198 -18.23 -7.25 0.13
N PRO A 199 -18.88 -8.23 0.80
CA PRO A 199 -18.39 -9.60 0.88
C PRO A 199 -18.60 -10.32 -0.47
N ILE A 200 -17.52 -10.45 -1.26
CA ILE A 200 -17.59 -10.97 -2.63
C ILE A 200 -16.44 -11.96 -2.87
N GLY A 201 -16.77 -13.14 -3.42
CA GLY A 201 -15.80 -14.10 -3.95
C GLY A 201 -15.43 -13.78 -5.40
N VAL A 202 -14.29 -14.34 -5.85
CA VAL A 202 -13.69 -14.06 -7.17
C VAL A 202 -14.66 -14.24 -8.33
N TYR A 203 -15.49 -15.28 -8.30
CA TYR A 203 -16.43 -15.59 -9.40
C TYR A 203 -17.63 -14.63 -9.52
N ASP A 204 -17.84 -13.80 -8.50
CA ASP A 204 -18.94 -12.82 -8.48
C ASP A 204 -18.45 -11.38 -8.70
N ILE A 205 -17.14 -11.12 -8.72
CA ILE A 205 -16.57 -9.77 -8.87
C ILE A 205 -17.16 -9.07 -10.09
N ALA A 206 -17.05 -9.66 -11.27
CA ALA A 206 -17.53 -9.06 -12.52
C ALA A 206 -19.05 -8.89 -12.62
N LYS A 207 -19.82 -9.65 -11.81
CA LYS A 207 -21.28 -9.55 -11.78
C LYS A 207 -21.79 -8.49 -10.81
N LYS A 208 -21.06 -8.32 -9.68
CA LYS A 208 -21.49 -7.45 -8.58
C LYS A 208 -20.83 -6.06 -8.62
N LEU A 209 -19.60 -5.96 -9.11
CA LEU A 209 -18.88 -4.70 -9.18
C LEU A 209 -19.08 -4.01 -10.53
N ILE A 210 -20.36 -3.78 -10.84
CA ILE A 210 -20.86 -2.96 -11.93
C ILE A 210 -21.81 -1.90 -11.34
N PRO A 211 -22.17 -0.83 -12.08
CA PRO A 211 -23.07 0.20 -11.59
C PRO A 211 -24.43 -0.31 -11.09
N LYS A 212 -24.98 0.32 -10.07
CA LYS A 212 -26.35 0.04 -9.55
C LYS A 212 -27.39 0.12 -10.64
N SER A 213 -27.24 1.02 -11.61
CA SER A 213 -28.10 1.12 -12.78
C SER A 213 -28.11 -0.12 -13.69
N GLU A 214 -27.06 -0.93 -13.60
CA GLU A 214 -26.88 -2.20 -14.32
C GLU A 214 -27.14 -3.43 -13.41
N GLY A 215 -27.65 -3.21 -12.19
CA GLY A 215 -27.95 -4.28 -11.22
C GLY A 215 -26.81 -4.64 -10.28
N GLY A 216 -25.73 -3.86 -10.24
CA GLY A 216 -24.57 -4.07 -9.37
C GLY A 216 -24.56 -3.25 -8.09
N LEU A 217 -23.38 -3.04 -7.54
CA LEU A 217 -23.17 -2.39 -6.24
C LEU A 217 -22.52 -1.00 -6.35
N LEU A 218 -21.89 -0.67 -7.49
CA LEU A 218 -21.13 0.58 -7.63
C LEU A 218 -22.06 1.79 -7.84
N ASP A 219 -21.63 2.95 -7.39
CA ASP A 219 -22.36 4.20 -7.64
C ASP A 219 -22.26 4.61 -9.12
N TYR A 220 -21.13 4.31 -9.77
CA TYR A 220 -20.86 4.62 -11.19
C TYR A 220 -19.75 3.72 -11.76
N SER A 221 -19.61 3.70 -13.08
CA SER A 221 -18.46 3.10 -13.77
C SER A 221 -17.19 3.93 -13.54
N GLY A 222 -16.05 3.27 -13.44
CA GLY A 222 -14.77 3.93 -13.17
C GLY A 222 -14.54 4.22 -11.68
N GLN A 223 -14.93 3.32 -10.81
CA GLN A 223 -14.83 3.43 -9.35
C GLN A 223 -13.76 2.47 -8.81
N VAL A 224 -13.08 2.87 -7.74
CA VAL A 224 -12.30 1.95 -6.91
C VAL A 224 -13.17 1.35 -5.80
N GLU A 225 -12.95 0.07 -5.46
CA GLU A 225 -13.66 -0.58 -4.35
C GLU A 225 -12.76 -1.65 -3.69
N VAL A 226 -12.98 -1.90 -2.42
CA VAL A 226 -12.32 -2.99 -1.67
C VAL A 226 -13.38 -4.03 -1.33
N ILE A 227 -13.07 -5.31 -1.58
CA ILE A 227 -13.97 -6.41 -1.24
C ILE A 227 -13.53 -7.11 0.04
N SER A 228 -14.51 -7.51 0.87
CA SER A 228 -14.25 -8.29 2.07
C SER A 228 -14.17 -9.78 1.78
N SER A 229 -13.22 -10.44 2.43
CA SER A 229 -13.07 -11.90 2.42
C SER A 229 -13.95 -12.62 3.44
N ILE A 230 -14.69 -11.88 4.27
CA ILE A 230 -15.62 -12.42 5.27
C ILE A 230 -16.97 -11.72 5.15
N ASP A 231 -18.03 -12.43 5.52
CA ASP A 231 -19.39 -11.88 5.58
C ASP A 231 -19.68 -11.16 6.92
N LEU A 232 -20.92 -10.69 7.08
CA LEU A 232 -21.37 -10.02 8.30
C LEU A 232 -21.49 -10.94 9.53
N ASP A 233 -21.45 -12.25 9.33
CA ASP A 233 -21.34 -13.25 10.39
C ASP A 233 -19.88 -13.61 10.70
N LYS A 234 -18.92 -12.95 10.05
CA LYS A 234 -17.47 -13.21 10.11
C LYS A 234 -17.04 -14.56 9.57
N LYS A 235 -17.85 -15.18 8.70
CA LYS A 235 -17.52 -16.41 8.00
C LYS A 235 -16.74 -16.11 6.73
N ASP A 236 -15.77 -16.93 6.42
CA ASP A 236 -14.98 -16.79 5.20
C ASP A 236 -15.86 -16.95 3.95
N ILE A 237 -15.66 -16.06 2.98
CA ILE A 237 -16.31 -16.12 1.66
C ILE A 237 -15.61 -17.19 0.82
N PRO A 238 -16.35 -18.12 0.20
CA PRO A 238 -15.75 -19.08 -0.74
C PRO A 238 -15.03 -18.39 -1.89
N ASN A 239 -13.81 -18.84 -2.18
CA ASN A 239 -12.95 -18.25 -3.21
C ASN A 239 -12.73 -16.74 -3.00
N ASP A 240 -12.45 -16.33 -1.78
CA ASP A 240 -12.15 -14.94 -1.44
C ASP A 240 -10.85 -14.45 -2.11
N LEU A 241 -10.70 -13.12 -2.18
CA LEU A 241 -9.53 -12.45 -2.73
C LEU A 241 -8.71 -11.73 -1.62
N ARG A 242 -8.61 -12.32 -0.44
CA ARG A 242 -8.02 -11.68 0.76
C ARG A 242 -6.69 -10.97 0.52
N TRP A 243 -5.85 -11.48 -0.36
CA TRP A 243 -4.50 -10.98 -0.62
C TRP A 243 -4.27 -10.50 -2.05
N GLY A 244 -5.31 -10.50 -2.87
CA GLY A 244 -5.21 -10.21 -4.29
C GLY A 244 -5.68 -8.81 -4.65
N VAL A 245 -5.40 -8.45 -5.90
CA VAL A 245 -5.91 -7.25 -6.57
C VAL A 245 -6.76 -7.67 -7.77
N TYR A 246 -7.62 -6.78 -8.24
CA TYR A 246 -8.49 -7.05 -9.39
C TYR A 246 -8.77 -5.78 -10.18
N ILE A 247 -9.14 -5.99 -11.44
CA ILE A 247 -9.87 -5.02 -12.25
C ILE A 247 -11.12 -5.68 -12.82
N VAL A 248 -12.17 -4.91 -13.01
CA VAL A 248 -13.37 -5.28 -13.77
C VAL A 248 -13.34 -4.49 -15.06
N ILE A 249 -13.38 -5.18 -16.18
CA ILE A 249 -13.29 -4.58 -17.50
C ILE A 249 -14.57 -4.85 -18.30
N LYS A 250 -14.87 -3.95 -19.23
CA LYS A 250 -15.94 -4.11 -20.22
C LYS A 250 -15.31 -4.15 -21.61
N ALA A 251 -15.58 -5.23 -22.34
CA ALA A 251 -15.22 -5.31 -23.74
C ALA A 251 -16.17 -4.44 -24.58
N GLN A 252 -15.63 -3.86 -25.66
CA GLN A 252 -16.45 -3.09 -26.60
C GLN A 252 -17.22 -3.99 -27.59
N ASN A 253 -16.84 -5.26 -27.68
CA ASN A 253 -17.40 -6.25 -28.59
C ASN A 253 -17.90 -7.48 -27.84
N GLU A 254 -18.87 -8.20 -28.43
CA GLU A 254 -19.45 -9.45 -27.89
C GLU A 254 -18.58 -10.69 -28.16
N TYR A 255 -17.26 -10.62 -27.97
CA TYR A 255 -16.38 -11.78 -28.11
C TYR A 255 -15.85 -12.24 -26.76
#